data_3645df96dc00a3489ccb848d926d76d2
#
_entry.id   3645df96dc00a3489ccb848d926d76d2
#
_cell.length_a   1.000
_cell.length_b   1.000
_cell.length_c   1.000
_cell.angle_alpha   90.00
_cell.angle_beta   90.00
_cell.angle_gamma   90.00
#
_symmetry.space_group_name_H-M   'P 1'
#
loop_
_entity.id
_entity.type
_entity.pdbx_description
1 polymer ?
#
loop_
_entity_poly.entity_id
_entity_poly.type
_entity_poly.pdbx_seq_one_letter_code
_entity_poly.pdbx_strand_id
1 'polypeptide(L)'
;MTDPIIVAYGKGQISDFWGDSQSLLDVIPVDMVANAAIAAMAKHGCGISELKVYNVTSSSHVNPLGAGELMDLSHQHLCDSPLEEKVIDLERMKFHSSLEGFTSSVFNTIRKQEREINNEGRGLSMQGKRKLDYFVSLAKTYEPYTFFKARFEDTNTTSLLQEMSMEERKMFDFDIRGIDWEHYIVNIHLPGLKKEILSVKTRSKRV
;
A
#
# COMPACT_ATOMS: atom_id res chain seq x y z
N MET A 1 -1.81 -3.54 -3.29
CA MET A 1 -2.77 -2.47 -3.68
C MET A 1 -2.14 -1.07 -3.55
N THR A 2 -1.36 -0.77 -2.52
CA THR A 2 -0.65 0.52 -2.32
C THR A 2 0.61 0.70 -3.17
N ASP A 3 1.15 -0.36 -3.73
CA ASP A 3 2.43 -0.38 -4.44
C ASP A 3 2.57 0.66 -5.56
N PRO A 4 1.56 0.93 -6.43
CA PRO A 4 1.69 1.96 -7.45
C PRO A 4 1.98 3.36 -6.86
N ILE A 5 1.42 3.67 -5.69
CA ILE A 5 1.64 4.93 -4.99
C ILE A 5 3.06 4.98 -4.43
N ILE A 6 3.48 3.91 -3.73
CA ILE A 6 4.82 3.79 -3.15
C ILE A 6 5.88 3.88 -4.26
N VAL A 7 5.66 3.21 -5.40
CA VAL A 7 6.57 3.24 -6.55
C VAL A 7 6.66 4.64 -7.17
N ALA A 8 5.52 5.30 -7.38
CA ALA A 8 5.49 6.66 -7.92
C ALA A 8 6.18 7.66 -6.97
N TYR A 9 5.95 7.50 -5.67
CA TYR A 9 6.60 8.27 -4.61
C TYR A 9 8.12 8.03 -4.60
N GLY A 10 8.55 6.77 -4.52
CA GLY A 10 9.98 6.41 -4.50
C GLY A 10 10.76 6.76 -5.76
N LYS A 11 10.08 7.04 -6.88
CA LYS A 11 10.65 7.62 -8.11
C LYS A 11 10.61 9.14 -8.13
N GLY A 12 10.19 9.81 -7.05
CA GLY A 12 10.03 11.26 -6.99
C GLY A 12 9.01 11.83 -7.98
N GLN A 13 8.05 11.00 -8.42
CA GLN A 13 7.04 11.43 -9.39
C GLN A 13 5.89 12.18 -8.73
N ILE A 14 5.60 11.86 -7.47
CA ILE A 14 4.63 12.54 -6.61
C ILE A 14 5.19 12.61 -5.18
N SER A 15 4.85 13.69 -4.47
CA SER A 15 5.08 13.88 -3.04
C SER A 15 3.77 14.11 -2.28
N ASP A 16 2.66 13.99 -2.96
CA ASP A 16 1.34 14.36 -2.48
C ASP A 16 0.32 13.26 -2.79
N PHE A 17 -0.67 13.08 -1.91
CA PHE A 17 -1.78 12.15 -2.16
C PHE A 17 -3.11 12.70 -1.63
N TRP A 18 -4.21 12.34 -2.30
CA TRP A 18 -5.55 12.67 -1.86
C TRP A 18 -6.05 11.62 -0.88
N GLY A 19 -6.15 11.99 0.39
CA GLY A 19 -6.51 11.05 1.46
C GLY A 19 -6.40 11.69 2.84
N ASP A 20 -6.71 10.88 3.84
CA ASP A 20 -6.53 11.19 5.24
C ASP A 20 -5.39 10.31 5.80
N SER A 21 -4.34 10.91 6.30
CA SER A 21 -3.20 10.19 6.90
C SER A 21 -3.62 9.29 8.07
N GLN A 22 -4.75 9.58 8.70
CA GLN A 22 -5.33 8.79 9.80
C GLN A 22 -6.24 7.66 9.31
N SER A 23 -6.45 7.50 8.01
CA SER A 23 -7.22 6.37 7.48
C SER A 23 -6.51 5.06 7.77
N LEU A 24 -7.28 4.08 8.20
CA LEU A 24 -6.78 2.74 8.45
C LEU A 24 -6.66 1.99 7.13
N LEU A 25 -5.52 1.36 6.93
CA LEU A 25 -5.31 0.45 5.82
C LEU A 25 -5.61 -0.97 6.27
N ASP A 26 -6.50 -1.63 5.55
CA ASP A 26 -6.78 -3.05 5.79
C ASP A 26 -5.88 -3.88 4.87
N VAL A 27 -4.68 -4.14 5.34
CA VAL A 27 -3.63 -4.86 4.61
C VAL A 27 -3.21 -6.10 5.38
N ILE A 28 -3.11 -7.22 4.66
CA ILE A 28 -2.81 -8.52 5.23
C ILE A 28 -1.73 -9.19 4.39
N PRO A 29 -0.69 -9.79 4.99
CA PRO A 29 0.23 -10.66 4.29
C PRO A 29 -0.53 -11.81 3.61
N VAL A 30 -0.19 -12.09 2.36
CA VAL A 30 -0.96 -13.04 1.52
C VAL A 30 -0.89 -14.48 2.04
N ASP A 31 0.19 -14.85 2.69
CA ASP A 31 0.37 -16.14 3.36
C ASP A 31 -0.61 -16.32 4.52
N MET A 32 -0.87 -15.28 5.32
CA MET A 32 -1.88 -15.31 6.37
C MET A 32 -3.30 -15.47 5.81
N VAL A 33 -3.61 -14.82 4.69
CA VAL A 33 -4.90 -15.03 4.00
C VAL A 33 -5.02 -16.48 3.52
N ALA A 34 -3.96 -17.04 2.94
CA ALA A 34 -3.92 -18.44 2.51
C ALA A 34 -4.09 -19.40 3.71
N ASN A 35 -3.40 -19.14 4.81
CA ASN A 35 -3.48 -19.95 6.03
C ASN A 35 -4.90 -19.93 6.63
N ALA A 36 -5.53 -18.78 6.70
CA ALA A 36 -6.92 -18.65 7.16
C ALA A 36 -7.89 -19.42 6.26
N ALA A 37 -7.69 -19.36 4.94
CA ALA A 37 -8.50 -20.12 3.99
C ALA A 37 -8.33 -21.64 4.18
N ILE A 38 -7.09 -22.12 4.36
CA ILE A 38 -6.81 -23.54 4.62
C ILE A 38 -7.46 -23.98 5.95
N ALA A 39 -7.34 -23.19 7.01
CA ALA A 39 -7.98 -23.49 8.30
C ALA A 39 -9.51 -23.55 8.19
N ALA A 40 -10.13 -22.60 7.46
CA ALA A 40 -11.56 -22.60 7.21
C ALA A 40 -11.99 -23.82 6.40
N MET A 41 -11.24 -24.21 5.37
CA MET A 41 -11.48 -25.43 4.58
C MET A 41 -11.39 -26.69 5.43
N ALA A 42 -10.38 -26.80 6.30
CA ALA A 42 -10.22 -27.93 7.20
C ALA A 42 -11.41 -28.06 8.17
N LYS A 43 -11.87 -26.95 8.73
CA LYS A 43 -13.02 -26.91 9.65
C LYS A 43 -14.34 -27.33 8.99
N HIS A 44 -14.58 -26.90 7.74
CA HIS A 44 -15.87 -27.09 7.05
C HIS A 44 -15.87 -28.24 6.03
N GLY A 45 -14.71 -28.81 5.72
CA GLY A 45 -14.56 -29.79 4.63
C GLY A 45 -15.34 -31.11 4.84
N CYS A 46 -15.63 -31.46 6.09
CA CYS A 46 -16.38 -32.67 6.47
C CYS A 46 -17.64 -32.36 7.28
N GLY A 47 -18.07 -31.12 7.33
CA GLY A 47 -19.11 -30.67 8.23
C GLY A 47 -20.47 -30.37 7.60
N ILE A 48 -21.37 -29.79 8.40
CA ILE A 48 -22.68 -29.32 7.99
C ILE A 48 -22.50 -28.11 7.05
N SER A 49 -23.26 -28.08 5.96
CA SER A 49 -23.28 -26.93 5.04
C SER A 49 -23.86 -25.70 5.74
N GLU A 50 -23.00 -24.78 6.12
CA GLU A 50 -23.37 -23.51 6.76
C GLU A 50 -22.68 -22.36 6.01
N LEU A 51 -23.40 -21.26 5.76
CA LEU A 51 -22.78 -20.04 5.26
C LEU A 51 -22.10 -19.31 6.42
N LYS A 52 -20.78 -19.25 6.41
CA LYS A 52 -19.98 -18.54 7.39
C LYS A 52 -19.00 -17.59 6.71
N VAL A 53 -18.92 -16.34 7.17
CA VAL A 53 -18.02 -15.33 6.63
C VAL A 53 -16.83 -15.18 7.57
N TYR A 54 -15.64 -15.28 7.02
CA TYR A 54 -14.36 -15.06 7.71
C TYR A 54 -13.68 -13.82 7.13
N ASN A 55 -13.69 -12.72 7.88
CA ASN A 55 -12.96 -11.51 7.50
C ASN A 55 -11.53 -11.63 8.03
N VAL A 56 -10.56 -11.76 7.14
CA VAL A 56 -9.15 -11.67 7.48
C VAL A 56 -8.75 -10.22 7.35
N THR A 57 -8.68 -9.50 8.46
CA THR A 57 -8.59 -8.04 8.50
C THR A 57 -7.58 -7.55 9.54
N SER A 58 -6.84 -6.48 9.24
CA SER A 58 -5.95 -5.83 10.21
C SER A 58 -6.61 -4.63 10.91
N SER A 59 -7.67 -4.09 10.35
CA SER A 59 -8.29 -2.86 10.86
C SER A 59 -9.06 -3.03 12.17
N SER A 60 -9.48 -4.27 12.51
CA SER A 60 -10.21 -4.57 13.76
C SER A 60 -9.30 -4.66 14.99
N HIS A 61 -8.00 -4.83 14.82
CA HIS A 61 -7.06 -5.13 15.89
C HIS A 61 -6.45 -3.89 16.57
N VAL A 62 -5.78 -4.13 17.68
CA VAL A 62 -5.14 -3.09 18.51
C VAL A 62 -4.00 -2.38 17.78
N ASN A 63 -3.46 -3.00 16.72
CA ASN A 63 -2.32 -2.48 15.96
C ASN A 63 -2.64 -2.35 14.47
N PRO A 64 -3.62 -1.52 14.06
CA PRO A 64 -3.92 -1.28 12.66
C PRO A 64 -2.85 -0.40 12.01
N LEU A 65 -2.51 -0.67 10.75
CA LEU A 65 -1.60 0.18 9.98
C LEU A 65 -2.34 1.41 9.44
N GLY A 66 -1.83 2.61 9.74
CA GLY A 66 -2.33 3.87 9.20
C GLY A 66 -1.73 4.21 7.82
N ALA A 67 -2.49 4.95 7.00
CA ALA A 67 -2.00 5.40 5.68
C ALA A 67 -0.77 6.30 5.83
N GLY A 68 -0.77 7.22 6.80
CA GLY A 68 0.38 8.07 7.12
C GLY A 68 1.59 7.27 7.58
N GLU A 69 1.38 6.31 8.47
CA GLU A 69 2.44 5.43 8.98
C GLU A 69 3.09 4.60 7.86
N LEU A 70 2.30 3.99 6.96
CA LEU A 70 2.84 3.30 5.80
C LEU A 70 3.73 4.20 4.96
N MET A 71 3.31 5.44 4.73
CA MET A 71 4.09 6.39 3.92
C MET A 71 5.34 6.89 4.65
N ASP A 72 5.30 7.05 5.98
CA ASP A 72 6.47 7.42 6.78
C ASP A 72 7.52 6.28 6.81
N LEU A 73 7.10 5.03 6.99
CA LEU A 73 7.97 3.85 6.89
C LEU A 73 8.57 3.71 5.48
N SER A 74 7.74 3.95 4.45
CA SER A 74 8.21 3.94 3.07
C SER A 74 9.21 5.05 2.80
N HIS A 75 8.99 6.26 3.32
CA HIS A 75 9.93 7.38 3.21
C HIS A 75 11.28 7.04 3.82
N GLN A 76 11.28 6.56 5.08
CA GLN A 76 12.50 6.18 5.79
C GLN A 76 13.31 5.13 4.99
N HIS A 77 12.66 4.05 4.56
CA HIS A 77 13.33 2.99 3.79
C HIS A 77 13.88 3.50 2.45
N LEU A 78 13.09 4.32 1.72
CA LEU A 78 13.45 4.79 0.38
C LEU A 78 14.56 5.86 0.41
N CYS A 79 14.73 6.60 1.50
CA CYS A 79 15.89 7.47 1.70
C CYS A 79 17.19 6.65 1.83
N ASP A 80 17.15 5.52 2.54
CA ASP A 80 18.31 4.66 2.76
C ASP A 80 18.56 3.69 1.57
N SER A 81 17.49 3.26 0.90
CA SER A 81 17.50 2.29 -0.18
C SER A 81 16.64 2.73 -1.38
N PRO A 82 17.07 3.73 -2.16
CA PRO A 82 16.29 4.28 -3.27
C PRO A 82 15.91 3.23 -4.32
N LEU A 83 14.76 3.41 -4.97
CA LEU A 83 14.30 2.56 -6.09
C LEU A 83 15.10 2.78 -7.38
N GLU A 84 15.73 3.93 -7.52
CA GLU A 84 16.59 4.31 -8.65
C GLU A 84 17.91 4.88 -8.13
N GLU A 85 18.99 4.73 -8.91
CA GLU A 85 20.36 5.16 -8.53
C GLU A 85 20.50 6.70 -8.38
N LYS A 86 19.53 7.47 -8.88
CA LYS A 86 19.51 8.92 -8.65
C LYS A 86 19.16 9.19 -7.19
N VAL A 87 20.05 9.90 -6.51
CA VAL A 87 19.76 10.50 -5.21
C VAL A 87 18.61 11.48 -5.41
N ILE A 88 17.43 11.10 -4.97
CA ILE A 88 16.23 11.94 -4.97
C ILE A 88 16.09 12.43 -3.55
N ASP A 89 16.01 13.74 -3.36
CA ASP A 89 15.59 14.32 -2.10
C ASP A 89 14.08 14.10 -1.95
N LEU A 90 13.71 12.98 -1.29
CA LEU A 90 12.33 12.61 -1.08
C LEU A 90 11.75 13.46 0.06
N GLU A 91 10.82 14.34 -0.26
CA GLU A 91 10.00 14.99 0.76
C GLU A 91 9.00 13.97 1.36
N ARG A 92 8.62 14.15 2.64
CA ARG A 92 7.55 13.34 3.23
C ARG A 92 6.24 13.51 2.46
N MET A 93 5.47 12.41 2.34
CA MET A 93 4.17 12.44 1.66
C MET A 93 3.22 13.42 2.34
N LYS A 94 2.64 14.34 1.55
CA LYS A 94 1.62 15.29 2.00
C LYS A 94 0.24 14.77 1.65
N PHE A 95 -0.65 14.72 2.63
CA PHE A 95 -2.04 14.30 2.43
C PHE A 95 -2.93 15.53 2.24
N HIS A 96 -3.79 15.49 1.23
CA HIS A 96 -4.77 16.53 0.92
C HIS A 96 -6.18 16.02 1.20
N SER A 97 -6.98 16.80 1.91
CA SER A 97 -8.38 16.48 2.19
C SER A 97 -9.31 16.74 1.00
N SER A 98 -8.87 17.52 0.01
CA SER A 98 -9.64 17.84 -1.19
C SER A 98 -8.90 17.44 -2.47
N LEU A 99 -9.67 16.97 -3.47
CA LEU A 99 -9.15 16.64 -4.79
C LEU A 99 -8.54 17.85 -5.50
N GLU A 100 -9.13 19.04 -5.29
CA GLU A 100 -8.65 20.29 -5.87
C GLU A 100 -7.26 20.66 -5.32
N GLY A 101 -7.08 20.58 -3.99
CA GLY A 101 -5.78 20.83 -3.35
C GLY A 101 -4.72 19.85 -3.83
N PHE A 102 -5.04 18.56 -3.89
CA PHE A 102 -4.16 17.54 -4.45
C PHE A 102 -3.80 17.81 -5.90
N THR A 103 -4.80 18.06 -6.77
CA THR A 103 -4.58 18.32 -8.20
C THR A 103 -3.69 19.53 -8.43
N SER A 104 -3.91 20.61 -7.66
CA SER A 104 -3.11 21.83 -7.73
C SER A 104 -1.66 21.58 -7.29
N SER A 105 -1.44 20.79 -6.24
CA SER A 105 -0.10 20.44 -5.78
C SER A 105 0.65 19.60 -6.80
N VAL A 106 0.04 18.54 -7.32
CA VAL A 106 0.65 17.68 -8.35
C VAL A 106 0.93 18.45 -9.63
N PHE A 107 0.02 19.35 -10.06
CA PHE A 107 0.26 20.24 -11.19
C PHE A 107 1.53 21.08 -11.00
N ASN A 108 1.69 21.69 -9.82
CA ASN A 108 2.86 22.52 -9.51
C ASN A 108 4.16 21.70 -9.49
N THR A 109 4.11 20.48 -8.95
CA THR A 109 5.25 19.54 -8.92
C THR A 109 5.68 19.17 -10.33
N ILE A 110 4.75 18.75 -11.19
CA ILE A 110 5.04 18.39 -12.58
C ILE A 110 5.61 19.60 -13.33
N ARG A 111 4.99 20.76 -13.15
CA ARG A 111 5.43 22.00 -13.79
C ARG A 111 6.84 22.41 -13.37
N LYS A 112 7.19 22.23 -12.08
CA LYS A 112 8.57 22.48 -11.60
C LYS A 112 9.54 21.55 -12.29
N GLN A 113 9.26 20.25 -12.34
CA GLN A 113 10.11 19.24 -13.01
C GLN A 113 10.31 19.53 -14.51
N GLU A 114 9.25 19.95 -15.23
CA GLU A 114 9.35 20.29 -16.65
C GLU A 114 10.19 21.55 -16.90
N ARG A 115 10.13 22.54 -16.00
CA ARG A 115 10.94 23.76 -16.11
C ARG A 115 12.42 23.50 -15.90
N GLU A 116 12.75 22.62 -14.98
CA GLU A 116 14.17 22.24 -14.72
C GLU A 116 14.79 21.53 -15.93
N ILE A 117 13.98 20.89 -16.78
CA ILE A 117 14.46 20.16 -17.96
C ILE A 117 14.45 21.03 -19.22
N ASN A 118 13.38 21.81 -19.49
CA ASN A 118 13.11 22.40 -20.80
C ASN A 118 13.02 23.93 -20.84
N ASN A 119 13.16 24.63 -19.73
CA ASN A 119 13.15 26.10 -19.61
C ASN A 119 11.94 26.80 -20.29
N GLU A 120 10.82 26.12 -20.64
CA GLU A 120 9.73 26.64 -21.45
C GLU A 120 8.37 26.64 -20.76
N GLY A 121 7.61 27.74 -20.99
CA GLY A 121 6.15 27.78 -20.99
C GLY A 121 5.42 28.07 -19.67
N ARG A 122 4.23 28.70 -19.79
CA ARG A 122 3.31 28.98 -18.67
C ARG A 122 2.41 27.79 -18.29
N GLY A 123 2.37 26.72 -19.06
CA GLY A 123 1.52 25.53 -18.85
C GLY A 123 2.30 24.23 -18.84
N LEU A 124 1.61 23.10 -18.63
CA LEU A 124 2.18 21.76 -18.77
C LEU A 124 2.28 21.37 -20.25
N SER A 125 3.33 20.62 -20.59
CA SER A 125 3.45 19.90 -21.86
C SER A 125 2.32 18.87 -22.02
N MET A 126 2.19 18.29 -23.22
CA MET A 126 1.25 17.19 -23.46
C MET A 126 1.56 15.98 -22.55
N GLN A 127 2.84 15.72 -22.30
CA GLN A 127 3.29 14.65 -21.42
C GLN A 127 2.98 14.96 -19.96
N GLY A 128 3.19 16.21 -19.52
CA GLY A 128 2.85 16.65 -18.17
C GLY A 128 1.34 16.57 -17.90
N LYS A 129 0.51 16.92 -18.87
CA LYS A 129 -0.94 16.76 -18.77
C LYS A 129 -1.35 15.29 -18.59
N ARG A 130 -0.80 14.38 -19.41
CA ARG A 130 -1.06 12.92 -19.25
C ARG A 130 -0.62 12.40 -17.90
N LYS A 131 0.52 12.88 -17.38
CA LYS A 131 1.02 12.53 -16.06
C LYS A 131 0.06 13.02 -14.96
N LEU A 132 -0.42 14.24 -15.05
CA LEU A 132 -1.42 14.79 -14.13
C LEU A 132 -2.72 13.98 -14.16
N ASP A 133 -3.26 13.71 -15.35
CA ASP A 133 -4.48 12.93 -15.53
C ASP A 133 -4.33 11.52 -14.93
N TYR A 134 -3.17 10.89 -15.10
CA TYR A 134 -2.87 9.60 -14.51
C TYR A 134 -2.93 9.65 -12.97
N PHE A 135 -2.27 10.63 -12.32
CA PHE A 135 -2.26 10.71 -10.86
C PHE A 135 -3.63 11.11 -10.30
N VAL A 136 -4.37 11.97 -10.98
CA VAL A 136 -5.75 12.30 -10.59
C VAL A 136 -6.66 11.08 -10.72
N SER A 137 -6.52 10.29 -11.78
CA SER A 137 -7.27 9.04 -11.95
C SER A 137 -6.90 8.01 -10.89
N LEU A 138 -5.61 7.87 -10.59
CA LEU A 138 -5.11 6.98 -9.54
C LEU A 138 -5.71 7.39 -8.18
N ALA A 139 -5.64 8.67 -7.81
CA ALA A 139 -6.18 9.18 -6.57
C ALA A 139 -7.68 8.92 -6.43
N LYS A 140 -8.46 9.14 -7.50
CA LYS A 140 -9.91 8.81 -7.52
C LYS A 140 -10.18 7.31 -7.33
N THR A 141 -9.33 6.45 -7.90
CA THR A 141 -9.46 5.00 -7.73
C THR A 141 -9.22 4.59 -6.28
N TYR A 142 -8.31 5.30 -5.59
CA TYR A 142 -7.96 4.98 -4.20
C TYR A 142 -8.81 5.73 -3.16
N GLU A 143 -9.61 6.72 -3.55
CA GLU A 143 -10.43 7.53 -2.64
C GLU A 143 -11.26 6.69 -1.64
N PRO A 144 -11.95 5.60 -2.04
CA PRO A 144 -12.72 4.79 -1.10
C PRO A 144 -11.87 4.16 0.02
N TYR A 145 -10.57 3.99 -0.21
CA TYR A 145 -9.64 3.38 0.74
C TYR A 145 -8.89 4.44 1.56
N THR A 146 -8.55 5.58 0.94
CA THR A 146 -7.76 6.64 1.60
C THR A 146 -8.57 7.55 2.51
N PHE A 147 -9.90 7.43 2.50
CA PHE A 147 -10.83 8.06 3.44
C PHE A 147 -11.64 7.06 4.25
N PHE A 148 -11.28 5.78 4.17
CA PHE A 148 -12.00 4.73 4.87
C PHE A 148 -11.77 4.82 6.38
N LYS A 149 -12.89 4.87 7.15
CA LYS A 149 -12.85 5.02 8.62
C LYS A 149 -13.56 3.87 9.36
N ALA A 150 -14.12 2.92 8.63
CA ALA A 150 -14.75 1.75 9.24
C ALA A 150 -13.72 0.68 9.61
N ARG A 151 -14.14 -0.28 10.41
CA ARG A 151 -13.39 -1.48 10.76
C ARG A 151 -14.20 -2.69 10.41
N PHE A 152 -13.54 -3.73 9.93
CA PHE A 152 -14.20 -4.99 9.67
C PHE A 152 -14.29 -5.82 10.97
N GLU A 153 -15.40 -6.49 11.13
CA GLU A 153 -15.64 -7.43 12.23
C GLU A 153 -14.96 -8.76 11.91
N ASP A 154 -14.21 -9.35 12.84
CA ASP A 154 -13.39 -10.55 12.65
C ASP A 154 -13.61 -11.66 13.67
N THR A 155 -14.72 -11.62 14.42
CA THR A 155 -15.02 -12.61 15.48
C THR A 155 -14.96 -14.04 14.97
N ASN A 156 -15.49 -14.31 13.76
CA ASN A 156 -15.42 -15.65 13.17
C ASN A 156 -14.00 -16.10 12.89
N THR A 157 -13.16 -15.19 12.38
CA THR A 157 -11.75 -15.47 12.09
C THR A 157 -10.94 -15.69 13.37
N THR A 158 -11.19 -14.86 14.38
CA THR A 158 -10.59 -15.01 15.71
C THR A 158 -11.04 -16.33 16.36
N SER A 159 -12.32 -16.71 16.29
CA SER A 159 -12.82 -18.00 16.78
C SER A 159 -12.17 -19.18 16.05
N LEU A 160 -12.03 -19.09 14.72
CA LEU A 160 -11.34 -20.11 13.93
C LEU A 160 -9.90 -20.32 14.41
N LEU A 161 -9.17 -19.24 14.63
CA LEU A 161 -7.80 -19.30 15.17
C LEU A 161 -7.76 -19.94 16.58
N GLN A 162 -8.73 -19.60 17.44
CA GLN A 162 -8.80 -20.14 18.82
C GLN A 162 -9.10 -21.64 18.87
N GLU A 163 -9.83 -22.17 17.91
CA GLU A 163 -10.16 -23.59 17.82
C GLU A 163 -8.99 -24.47 17.33
N MET A 164 -7.97 -23.87 16.71
CA MET A 164 -6.79 -24.59 16.23
C MET A 164 -5.90 -25.03 17.41
N SER A 165 -5.28 -26.20 17.28
CA SER A 165 -4.22 -26.66 18.20
C SER A 165 -2.99 -25.75 18.14
N MET A 166 -2.10 -25.88 19.11
CA MET A 166 -0.85 -25.09 19.12
C MET A 166 0.05 -25.41 17.91
N GLU A 167 0.08 -26.67 17.49
CA GLU A 167 0.84 -27.15 16.34
C GLU A 167 0.28 -26.57 15.04
N GLU A 168 -1.05 -26.59 14.88
CA GLU A 168 -1.72 -26.03 13.71
C GLU A 168 -1.52 -24.52 13.62
N ARG A 169 -1.64 -23.78 14.73
CA ARG A 169 -1.37 -22.32 14.75
C ARG A 169 0.07 -22.02 14.36
N LYS A 170 1.03 -22.83 14.79
CA LYS A 170 2.43 -22.64 14.43
C LYS A 170 2.68 -22.89 12.94
N MET A 171 1.94 -23.80 12.33
CA MET A 171 2.10 -24.18 10.92
C MET A 171 1.31 -23.27 9.99
N PHE A 172 0.11 -22.86 10.39
CA PHE A 172 -0.83 -22.06 9.61
C PHE A 172 -1.22 -20.79 10.36
N ASP A 173 -0.22 -20.00 10.75
CA ASP A 173 -0.44 -18.76 11.49
C ASP A 173 -1.14 -17.72 10.61
N PHE A 174 -2.19 -17.11 11.16
CA PHE A 174 -2.88 -15.94 10.62
C PHE A 174 -3.29 -14.95 11.72
N ASP A 175 -2.58 -14.97 12.84
CA ASP A 175 -2.78 -14.02 13.94
C ASP A 175 -2.15 -12.66 13.61
N ILE A 176 -2.93 -11.77 13.05
CA ILE A 176 -2.50 -10.46 12.60
C ILE A 176 -2.07 -9.55 13.76
N ARG A 177 -2.50 -9.83 15.00
CA ARG A 177 -2.13 -9.05 16.19
C ARG A 177 -0.63 -9.06 16.48
N GLY A 178 0.05 -10.10 16.04
CA GLY A 178 1.50 -10.28 16.20
C GLY A 178 2.36 -9.60 15.13
N ILE A 179 1.78 -8.94 14.14
CA ILE A 179 2.56 -8.30 13.07
C ILE A 179 3.24 -7.03 13.60
N ASP A 180 4.56 -7.01 13.47
CA ASP A 180 5.36 -5.80 13.55
C ASP A 180 5.35 -5.13 12.16
N TRP A 181 4.57 -4.04 12.03
CA TRP A 181 4.41 -3.36 10.74
C TRP A 181 5.70 -2.72 10.25
N GLU A 182 6.51 -2.16 11.14
CA GLU A 182 7.81 -1.59 10.76
C GLU A 182 8.69 -2.69 10.17
N HIS A 183 8.85 -3.81 10.87
CA HIS A 183 9.62 -4.94 10.36
C HIS A 183 9.07 -5.47 9.03
N TYR A 184 7.74 -5.67 8.94
CA TYR A 184 7.12 -6.21 7.74
C TYR A 184 7.29 -5.28 6.53
N ILE A 185 7.00 -3.99 6.69
CA ILE A 185 7.08 -3.01 5.58
C ILE A 185 8.54 -2.79 5.16
N VAL A 186 9.42 -2.51 6.12
CA VAL A 186 10.81 -2.10 5.82
C VAL A 186 11.68 -3.27 5.38
N ASN A 187 11.52 -4.46 5.99
CA ASN A 187 12.44 -5.58 5.77
C ASN A 187 11.87 -6.67 4.84
N ILE A 188 10.56 -6.70 4.59
CA ILE A 188 9.94 -7.73 3.76
C ILE A 188 9.29 -7.12 2.52
N HIS A 189 8.30 -6.24 2.70
CA HIS A 189 7.47 -5.72 1.62
C HIS A 189 8.26 -4.82 0.65
N LEU A 190 8.91 -3.77 1.14
CA LEU A 190 9.63 -2.81 0.28
C LEU A 190 10.84 -3.44 -0.44
N PRO A 191 11.68 -4.31 0.20
CA PRO A 191 12.70 -5.05 -0.52
C PRO A 191 12.14 -5.97 -1.61
N GLY A 192 11.02 -6.65 -1.33
CA GLY A 192 10.31 -7.48 -2.31
C GLY A 192 9.82 -6.65 -3.51
N LEU A 193 9.19 -5.53 -3.26
CA LEU A 193 8.73 -4.59 -4.29
C LEU A 193 9.88 -4.06 -5.15
N LYS A 194 11.00 -3.68 -4.53
CA LYS A 194 12.20 -3.24 -5.24
C LYS A 194 12.75 -4.33 -6.17
N LYS A 195 12.82 -5.58 -5.69
CA LYS A 195 13.27 -6.73 -6.49
C LYS A 195 12.37 -6.96 -7.70
N GLU A 196 11.05 -6.85 -7.54
CA GLU A 196 10.09 -7.00 -8.63
C GLU A 196 10.28 -5.91 -9.69
N ILE A 197 10.36 -4.64 -9.30
CA ILE A 197 10.59 -3.51 -10.21
C ILE A 197 11.88 -3.71 -11.03
N LEU A 198 12.96 -4.15 -10.40
CA LEU A 198 14.24 -4.40 -11.09
C LEU A 198 14.12 -5.59 -12.07
N SER A 199 13.37 -6.63 -11.72
CA SER A 199 13.14 -7.79 -12.58
C SER A 199 12.38 -7.42 -13.86
N VAL A 200 11.36 -6.58 -13.75
CA VAL A 200 10.57 -6.08 -14.89
C VAL A 200 11.44 -5.22 -15.81
N LYS A 201 12.28 -4.32 -15.27
CA LYS A 201 13.23 -3.51 -16.07
C LYS A 201 14.20 -4.39 -16.86
N THR A 202 14.66 -5.49 -16.28
CA THR A 202 15.60 -6.42 -16.94
C THR A 202 14.94 -7.21 -18.07
N ARG A 203 13.68 -7.63 -17.89
CA ARG A 203 12.91 -8.33 -18.95
C ARG A 203 12.61 -7.41 -20.12
N SER A 204 12.24 -6.15 -19.86
CA SER A 204 11.92 -5.17 -20.91
C SER A 204 13.15 -4.74 -21.75
N LYS A 205 14.37 -4.93 -21.26
CA LYS A 205 15.62 -4.64 -22.00
C LYS A 205 16.08 -5.82 -22.89
N ARG A 206 15.45 -7.00 -22.77
CA ARG A 206 15.81 -8.20 -23.53
C ARG A 206 14.89 -8.47 -24.73
N VAL A 207 13.87 -7.64 -24.94
CA VAL A 207 12.98 -7.61 -26.10
C VAL A 207 13.29 -6.37 -26.93
#